data_3330a42afe3b1b8c0e37addf67e99471
#
_entry.id   3330a42afe3b1b8c0e37addf67e99471
#
_cell.length_a   1.000
_cell.length_b   1.000
_cell.length_c   1.000
_cell.angle_alpha   90.00
_cell.angle_beta   90.00
_cell.angle_gamma   90.00
#
_symmetry.space_group_name_H-M   'P 1'
#
loop_
_entity.id
_entity.type
_entity.pdbx_description
1 polymer ?
#
loop_
_entity_poly.entity_id
_entity_poly.type
_entity_poly.pdbx_seq_one_letter_code
_entity_poly.pdbx_strand_id
1 'polypeptide(L)' 'MTARQIIEMGVAYAGITNSELARRLEWSPQLLNKRMNTGKFTVDEWAKIAEALGASALIGFSFPDGKDVTA' A
#
# COMPACT_ATOMS: atom_id res chain seq x y z
N MET A 1 -7.33 2.67 -10.48
CA MET A 1 -7.40 1.91 -9.22
C MET A 1 -7.06 2.84 -8.07
N THR A 2 -7.83 2.81 -7.00
CA THR A 2 -7.61 3.65 -5.83
C THR A 2 -6.57 3.03 -4.89
N ALA A 3 -6.02 3.86 -3.99
CA ALA A 3 -5.10 3.36 -2.97
C ALA A 3 -5.76 2.27 -2.11
N ARG A 4 -7.03 2.46 -1.75
CA ARG A 4 -7.80 1.45 -0.99
C ARG A 4 -7.83 0.12 -1.74
N GLN A 5 -8.15 0.15 -3.02
CA GLN A 5 -8.24 -1.08 -3.82
C GLN A 5 -6.89 -1.79 -3.90
N ILE A 6 -5.80 -1.04 -4.09
CA ILE A 6 -4.46 -1.62 -4.13
C ILE A 6 -4.12 -2.30 -2.81
N ILE A 7 -4.38 -1.63 -1.69
CA ILE A 7 -4.09 -2.18 -0.37
C ILE A 7 -4.97 -3.40 -0.09
N GLU A 8 -6.26 -3.33 -0.41
CA GLU A 8 -7.18 -4.45 -0.21
C GLU A 8 -6.75 -5.68 -1.01
N MET A 9 -6.30 -5.49 -2.24
CA MET A 9 -5.78 -6.59 -3.05
C MET A 9 -4.50 -7.17 -2.44
N GLY A 10 -3.60 -6.32 -1.96
CA GLY A 10 -2.38 -6.78 -1.31
C GLY A 10 -2.66 -7.57 -0.03
N VAL A 11 -3.59 -7.08 0.77
CA VAL A 11 -4.02 -7.76 2.01
C VAL A 11 -4.62 -9.14 1.69
N ALA A 12 -5.48 -9.20 0.68
CA ALA A 12 -6.10 -10.46 0.26
C ALA A 12 -5.05 -11.45 -0.25
N TYR A 13 -4.13 -10.98 -1.07
CA TYR A 13 -3.06 -11.84 -1.60
C TYR A 13 -2.14 -12.35 -0.50
N ALA A 14 -1.82 -11.51 0.48
CA ALA A 14 -0.98 -11.90 1.62
C ALA A 14 -1.71 -12.81 2.61
N GLY A 15 -3.02 -12.96 2.49
CA GLY A 15 -3.81 -13.82 3.37
C GLY A 15 -3.97 -13.27 4.78
N ILE A 16 -3.95 -11.95 4.93
CA ILE A 16 -4.14 -11.30 6.24
C ILE A 16 -5.39 -10.42 6.22
N THR A 17 -5.71 -9.83 7.36
CA THR A 17 -6.83 -8.89 7.48
C THR A 17 -6.31 -7.46 7.56
N ASN A 18 -7.21 -6.49 7.37
CA ASN A 18 -6.86 -5.08 7.57
C ASN A 18 -6.40 -4.82 9.01
N SER A 19 -7.02 -5.50 9.99
CA SER A 19 -6.61 -5.38 11.39
C SER A 19 -5.18 -5.88 11.60
N GLU A 20 -4.81 -6.98 10.96
CA GLU A 20 -3.44 -7.50 11.04
C GLU A 20 -2.45 -6.54 10.36
N LEU A 21 -2.84 -5.96 9.22
CA LEU A 21 -2.00 -4.96 8.56
C LEU A 21 -1.75 -3.77 9.49
N ALA A 22 -2.81 -3.24 10.11
CA ALA A 22 -2.69 -2.13 11.05
C ALA A 22 -1.74 -2.48 12.20
N ARG A 23 -1.87 -3.68 12.75
CA ARG A 23 -1.00 -4.16 13.82
C ARG A 23 0.47 -4.17 13.38
N ARG A 24 0.74 -4.68 12.18
CA ARG A 24 2.12 -4.73 11.65
C ARG A 24 2.70 -3.35 11.40
N LEU A 25 1.84 -2.38 11.04
CA LEU A 25 2.23 -0.98 10.85
C LEU A 25 2.33 -0.22 12.17
N GLU A 26 1.90 -0.82 13.29
CA GLU A 26 1.77 -0.15 14.58
C GLU A 26 0.80 1.02 14.53
N TRP A 27 -0.21 0.91 13.67
CA TRP A 27 -1.30 1.88 13.53
C TRP A 27 -2.55 1.33 14.18
N SER A 28 -3.42 2.22 14.67
CA SER A 28 -4.76 1.78 15.06
C SER A 28 -5.57 1.41 13.81
N PRO A 29 -6.54 0.50 13.93
CA PRO A 29 -7.44 0.19 12.81
C PRO A 29 -8.16 1.43 12.28
N GLN A 30 -8.51 2.36 13.16
CA GLN A 30 -9.17 3.60 12.78
C GLN A 30 -8.25 4.48 11.92
N LEU A 31 -6.97 4.58 12.27
CA LEU A 31 -6.01 5.35 11.49
C LEU A 31 -5.84 4.75 10.11
N LEU A 32 -5.66 3.43 10.01
CA LEU A 32 -5.53 2.76 8.71
C LEU A 32 -6.77 3.02 7.86
N ASN A 33 -7.96 2.86 8.42
CA ASN A 33 -9.20 3.07 7.69
C ASN A 33 -9.32 4.52 7.21
N LYS A 34 -8.98 5.49 8.04
CA LYS A 34 -8.99 6.90 7.68
C LYS A 34 -8.03 7.18 6.51
N ARG A 35 -6.82 6.63 6.58
CA ARG A 35 -5.82 6.83 5.52
C ARG A 35 -6.25 6.16 4.21
N MET A 36 -6.86 4.98 4.29
CA MET A 36 -7.40 4.30 3.11
C MET A 36 -8.54 5.10 2.48
N ASN A 37 -9.37 5.74 3.29
CA ASN A 37 -10.47 6.56 2.77
C ASN A 37 -9.98 7.82 2.06
N THR A 38 -8.92 8.47 2.59
CA THR A 38 -8.36 9.66 1.95
C THR A 38 -7.46 9.31 0.77
N GLY A 39 -6.90 8.11 0.77
CA GLY A 39 -5.98 7.65 -0.27
C GLY A 39 -4.63 8.36 -0.25
N LYS A 40 -4.33 9.09 0.81
CA LYS A 40 -3.10 9.89 0.91
C LYS A 40 -2.05 9.16 1.73
N PHE A 41 -1.03 8.66 1.05
CA PHE A 41 0.09 7.98 1.66
C PHE A 41 1.40 8.58 1.13
N THR A 42 2.38 8.74 2.00
CA THR A 42 3.72 9.11 1.56
C THR A 42 4.42 7.90 0.95
N VAL A 43 5.51 8.16 0.23
CA VAL A 43 6.33 7.08 -0.34
C VAL A 43 6.82 6.15 0.77
N ASP A 44 7.27 6.72 1.89
CA ASP A 44 7.74 5.94 3.03
C ASP A 44 6.63 5.06 3.60
N GLU A 45 5.40 5.58 3.65
CA GLU A 45 4.26 4.80 4.13
C GLU A 45 3.92 3.65 3.19
N TRP A 46 3.98 3.87 1.88
CA TRP A 46 3.81 2.80 0.90
C TRP A 46 4.84 1.70 1.08
N ALA A 47 6.11 2.09 1.33
CA ALA A 47 7.17 1.14 1.57
C ALA A 47 6.92 0.33 2.84
N LYS A 48 6.43 0.96 3.90
CA LYS A 48 6.08 0.27 5.14
C LYS A 48 4.93 -0.71 4.95
N ILE A 49 3.91 -0.30 4.19
CA ILE A 49 2.78 -1.18 3.88
C ILE A 49 3.27 -2.40 3.09
N ALA A 50 4.09 -2.18 2.08
CA ALA A 50 4.66 -3.26 1.29
C ALA A 50 5.45 -4.24 2.17
N GLU A 51 6.31 -3.73 3.04
CA GLU A 51 7.09 -4.55 3.96
C GLU A 51 6.18 -5.37 4.86
N ALA A 52 5.13 -4.76 5.39
CA ALA A 52 4.16 -5.45 6.25
C ALA A 52 3.44 -6.59 5.51
N LEU A 53 3.31 -6.48 4.19
CA LEU A 53 2.70 -7.50 3.34
C LEU A 53 3.71 -8.55 2.84
N GLY A 54 4.99 -8.39 3.17
CA GLY A 54 6.04 -9.26 2.64
C GLY A 54 6.37 -8.97 1.19
N ALA A 55 6.17 -7.74 0.74
CA ALA A 55 6.33 -7.33 -0.64
C ALA A 55 7.28 -6.14 -0.75
N SER A 56 7.47 -5.65 -1.97
CA SER A 56 8.20 -4.42 -2.23
C SER A 56 7.29 -3.45 -2.97
N ALA A 57 7.36 -2.17 -2.61
CA ALA A 57 6.57 -1.15 -3.27
C ALA A 57 7.13 -0.88 -4.66
N LEU A 58 6.22 -0.75 -5.64
CA LEU A 58 6.56 -0.37 -7.01
C LEU A 58 6.16 1.09 -7.21
N ILE A 59 7.13 1.94 -7.42
CA ILE A 59 6.92 3.37 -7.62
C ILE A 59 7.69 3.79 -8.87
N GLY A 60 7.01 4.51 -9.77
CA GLY A 60 7.69 4.95 -10.97
C GLY A 60 6.77 5.65 -11.95
N PHE A 61 7.31 5.85 -13.14
CA PHE A 61 6.60 6.50 -14.25
C PHE A 61 6.62 5.61 -15.47
N SER A 62 5.52 5.64 -16.22
CA SER A 62 5.43 5.00 -17.52
C SER A 62 5.20 6.09 -18.56
N PHE A 63 6.07 6.15 -19.55
CA PHE A 63 6.01 7.17 -20.61
C PHE A 63 5.34 6.62 -21.86
N PRO A 64 4.72 7.51 -22.69
CA PRO A 64 4.00 7.06 -23.90
C PRO A 64 4.86 6.31 -24.90
N ASP A 65 6.19 6.51 -24.89
CA ASP A 65 7.11 5.82 -25.80
C ASP A 65 7.46 4.40 -25.32
N GLY A 66 6.84 3.95 -24.24
CA GLY A 66 7.05 2.61 -23.70
C GLY A 66 8.15 2.52 -22.66
N LYS A 67 8.78 3.64 -22.32
CA LYS A 67 9.83 3.63 -21.31
C LYS A 67 9.23 3.71 -19.90
N ASP A 68 9.72 2.86 -19.01
CA ASP A 68 9.36 2.85 -17.61
C ASP A 68 10.57 3.25 -16.77
N VAL A 69 10.32 4.10 -15.75
CA VAL A 69 11.31 4.47 -14.75
C VAL A 69 10.76 4.05 -13.40
N THR A 70 11.36 3.05 -12.78
CA THR A 70 10.89 2.49 -11.52
C THR A 70 11.99 2.49 -10.47
N ALA A 71 11.55 2.52 -9.20
CA ALA A 71 12.46 2.38 -8.09
C ALA A 71 12.84 0.92 -7.86
#